data_21bd27e568de9436971049bf4b289d8a
#
_entry.id   21bd27e568de9436971049bf4b289d8a
#
_cell.length_a   1.000
_cell.length_b   1.000
_cell.length_c   1.000
_cell.angle_alpha   90.00
_cell.angle_beta   90.00
_cell.angle_gamma   90.00
#
_symmetry.space_group_name_H-M   'P 1'
#
loop_
_entity.id
_entity.type
_entity.pdbx_description
1 polymer ?
#
loop_
_entity_poly.entity_id
_entity_poly.type
_entity_poly.pdbx_seq_one_letter_code
_entity_poly.pdbx_strand_id
1 'polypeptide(L)'
;MKVKIQQSNEEINSIGGISLIGGLFNSLKSLNQADSMQTSKIKTGKIKHSGIIKTVAGLFALGRNDYADVTPFRKDSFFRDCLKLNAVPSEETLRQRIDELALLQELFVLIRSGNVELVKKAPEFGFEKTPHGKYIPLDIDVSPFDNSGSNKEGVSWTYKNHDGYAPIFAYLGTHGYMLNCEMRPGSQHSNKGALEFIRQCLDMAKMLGVDLKNVLVRLDSAHDDAEIIEELLKRGVAFIIKRNLRKESKEQWLSLARRVGEAQKPRRGKTVFTGEASHIPVAGREDFPVFATFEVTERTIDKHGQDLLIPDIEVNTFWTNLPDDAATVINLYHAHGTSEQYHSELKSDLSFERMPSGKLATNSLLLLLAMLAFNALRLLGQSALKMKEALPRKFKVQRRRLRSVLQDLVYIACKRVRHSNSIILKFGIHCPWFEVFRQLHIKFC
;
A
#
# COMPACT_ATOMS: atom_id res chain seq x y z
N MET A 1 1.97 -42.88 22.77
CA MET A 1 3.20 -42.08 22.88
C MET A 1 3.02 -41.08 24.02
N LYS A 2 3.94 -41.00 25.00
CA LYS A 2 3.82 -40.08 26.15
C LYS A 2 4.67 -38.84 25.85
N VAL A 3 4.04 -37.67 25.76
CA VAL A 3 4.71 -36.37 25.50
C VAL A 3 5.25 -35.83 26.83
N LYS A 4 6.53 -35.48 26.87
CA LYS A 4 7.15 -34.73 27.98
C LYS A 4 7.43 -33.29 27.51
N ILE A 5 7.13 -32.30 28.35
CA ILE A 5 7.38 -30.90 28.09
C ILE A 5 8.52 -30.46 29.01
N GLN A 6 9.57 -29.87 28.44
CA GLN A 6 10.69 -29.31 29.22
C GLN A 6 11.24 -28.05 28.51
N GLN A 7 11.82 -27.16 29.28
CA GLN A 7 12.51 -25.98 28.78
C GLN A 7 13.92 -26.34 28.31
N SER A 8 14.35 -25.83 27.15
CA SER A 8 15.70 -26.00 26.63
C SER A 8 16.54 -24.74 26.87
N ASN A 9 17.84 -24.89 27.02
CA ASN A 9 18.81 -23.78 27.05
C ASN A 9 19.21 -23.29 25.65
N GLU A 10 18.59 -23.83 24.61
CA GLU A 10 18.87 -23.44 23.22
C GLU A 10 18.16 -22.17 22.83
N GLU A 11 18.85 -21.28 22.13
CA GLU A 11 18.22 -20.04 21.56
C GLU A 11 17.37 -20.42 20.34
N ILE A 12 16.12 -20.85 20.55
CA ILE A 12 15.15 -21.16 19.51
C ILE A 12 14.24 -19.95 19.31
N ASN A 13 14.15 -19.46 18.08
CA ASN A 13 13.35 -18.29 17.71
C ASN A 13 12.28 -18.69 16.70
N SER A 14 11.06 -18.19 16.88
CA SER A 14 9.92 -18.41 15.96
C SER A 14 9.82 -17.37 14.84
N ILE A 15 10.67 -16.34 14.88
CA ILE A 15 10.62 -15.17 13.98
C ILE A 15 11.90 -15.02 13.16
N GLY A 16 12.42 -16.14 12.63
CA GLY A 16 13.68 -16.15 11.88
C GLY A 16 13.77 -15.10 10.78
N GLY A 17 12.65 -14.77 10.15
CA GLY A 17 12.57 -13.77 9.10
C GLY A 17 12.79 -12.33 9.55
N ILE A 18 12.81 -12.03 10.85
CA ILE A 18 13.20 -10.71 11.34
C ILE A 18 14.65 -10.36 10.94
N SER A 19 15.49 -11.37 10.68
CA SER A 19 16.84 -11.15 10.15
C SER A 19 16.82 -10.59 8.73
N LEU A 20 15.91 -11.03 7.86
CA LEU A 20 15.72 -10.47 6.50
C LEU A 20 15.20 -9.04 6.56
N ILE A 21 14.19 -8.78 7.42
CA ILE A 21 13.61 -7.46 7.65
C ILE A 21 14.68 -6.52 8.21
N GLY A 22 15.44 -6.98 9.19
CA GLY A 22 16.55 -6.22 9.78
C GLY A 22 17.63 -5.89 8.75
N GLY A 23 18.00 -6.82 7.88
CA GLY A 23 18.93 -6.59 6.77
C GLY A 23 18.44 -5.46 5.87
N LEU A 24 17.17 -5.49 5.47
CA LEU A 24 16.56 -4.43 4.68
C LEU A 24 16.62 -3.07 5.41
N PHE A 25 16.12 -2.98 6.64
CA PHE A 25 16.07 -1.70 7.38
C PHE A 25 17.45 -1.16 7.72
N ASN A 26 18.43 -2.02 8.06
CA ASN A 26 19.79 -1.60 8.37
C ASN A 26 20.54 -1.06 7.15
N SER A 27 20.12 -1.40 5.93
CA SER A 27 20.69 -0.89 4.68
C SER A 27 20.16 0.50 4.28
N LEU A 28 19.09 1.00 4.94
CA LEU A 28 18.49 2.30 4.62
C LEU A 28 19.30 3.43 5.26
N LYS A 29 19.98 4.22 4.44
CA LYS A 29 20.82 5.33 4.89
C LYS A 29 19.98 6.42 5.55
N SER A 30 18.81 6.74 4.99
CA SER A 30 17.90 7.75 5.50
C SER A 30 17.48 7.49 6.95
N LEU A 31 17.24 6.25 7.35
CA LEU A 31 16.85 5.95 8.73
C LEU A 31 17.96 6.25 9.74
N ASN A 32 19.22 6.09 9.34
CA ASN A 32 20.35 6.40 10.22
C ASN A 32 20.56 7.93 10.38
N GLN A 33 20.15 8.73 9.40
CA GLN A 33 20.19 10.19 9.47
C GLN A 33 19.25 10.74 10.56
N ALA A 34 18.19 10.00 10.92
CA ALA A 34 17.33 10.40 12.03
C ALA A 34 18.08 10.55 13.37
N ASP A 35 19.24 9.88 13.54
CA ASP A 35 20.03 9.94 14.78
C ASP A 35 20.68 11.31 15.00
N SER A 36 20.83 12.14 13.96
CA SER A 36 21.36 13.53 14.06
C SER A 36 20.28 14.56 14.41
N MET A 37 19.01 14.19 14.38
CA MET A 37 17.91 15.10 14.69
C MET A 37 17.85 15.41 16.19
N GLN A 38 17.54 16.66 16.54
CA GLN A 38 17.36 17.06 17.92
C GLN A 38 15.88 17.10 18.28
N THR A 39 15.53 16.55 19.43
CA THR A 39 14.19 16.67 20.03
C THR A 39 14.24 17.61 21.25
N SER A 40 13.17 18.36 21.47
CA SER A 40 13.13 19.41 22.51
C SER A 40 13.17 18.86 23.94
N LYS A 41 12.80 17.61 24.17
CA LYS A 41 12.57 17.04 25.51
C LYS A 41 13.58 15.98 25.94
N ILE A 42 14.19 15.24 25.03
CA ILE A 42 15.08 14.14 25.41
C ILE A 42 16.49 14.42 24.91
N LYS A 43 17.36 14.80 25.82
CA LYS A 43 18.80 14.77 25.60
C LYS A 43 19.22 13.31 25.39
N THR A 44 19.74 12.99 24.21
CA THR A 44 20.34 11.70 23.79
C THR A 44 20.14 10.53 24.76
N GLY A 45 18.97 9.86 24.64
CA GLY A 45 18.73 8.63 25.40
C GLY A 45 19.65 7.49 24.93
N LYS A 46 19.83 6.47 25.76
CA LYS A 46 20.60 5.25 25.42
C LYS A 46 20.16 4.60 24.10
N ILE A 47 18.93 4.84 23.66
CA ILE A 47 18.34 4.31 22.42
C ILE A 47 18.24 5.42 21.39
N LYS A 48 18.91 5.26 20.27
CA LYS A 48 18.92 6.19 19.13
C LYS A 48 17.56 6.29 18.46
N HIS A 49 17.29 7.38 17.73
CA HIS A 49 16.04 7.56 16.97
C HIS A 49 15.83 6.46 15.93
N SER A 50 16.89 6.11 15.19
CA SER A 50 16.85 4.99 14.25
C SER A 50 16.49 3.66 14.93
N GLY A 51 16.91 3.45 16.18
CA GLY A 51 16.56 2.27 16.97
C GLY A 51 15.07 2.23 17.32
N ILE A 52 14.46 3.36 17.70
CA ILE A 52 13.02 3.49 17.93
C ILE A 52 12.24 3.18 16.64
N ILE A 53 12.62 3.82 15.53
CA ILE A 53 12.01 3.64 14.21
C ILE A 53 12.08 2.17 13.78
N LYS A 54 13.27 1.54 13.84
CA LYS A 54 13.45 0.14 13.45
C LYS A 54 12.69 -0.82 14.36
N THR A 55 12.56 -0.51 15.65
CA THR A 55 11.76 -1.34 16.57
C THR A 55 10.30 -1.34 16.15
N VAL A 56 9.70 -0.16 15.93
CA VAL A 56 8.29 -0.04 15.54
C VAL A 56 8.05 -0.65 14.16
N ALA A 57 8.86 -0.33 13.16
CA ALA A 57 8.73 -0.91 11.82
C ALA A 57 8.95 -2.44 11.84
N GLY A 58 9.83 -2.95 12.70
CA GLY A 58 10.05 -4.37 12.93
C GLY A 58 8.82 -5.07 13.54
N LEU A 59 8.16 -4.44 14.52
CA LEU A 59 6.91 -4.95 15.09
C LEU A 59 5.81 -5.00 14.02
N PHE A 60 5.65 -3.92 13.24
CA PHE A 60 4.66 -3.90 12.14
C PHE A 60 4.94 -4.98 11.09
N ALA A 61 6.20 -5.24 10.77
CA ALA A 61 6.59 -6.31 9.87
C ALA A 61 6.37 -7.73 10.46
N LEU A 62 6.07 -7.82 11.76
CA LEU A 62 5.57 -9.03 12.41
C LEU A 62 4.03 -9.05 12.53
N GLY A 63 3.30 -8.09 11.93
CA GLY A 63 1.86 -7.97 12.09
C GLY A 63 1.42 -7.56 13.50
N ARG A 64 2.27 -6.86 14.24
CA ARG A 64 2.06 -6.40 15.62
C ARG A 64 2.00 -4.88 15.64
N ASN A 65 0.85 -4.31 15.97
CA ASN A 65 0.58 -2.88 15.81
C ASN A 65 0.42 -2.09 17.11
N ASP A 66 0.57 -2.73 18.27
CA ASP A 66 0.49 -2.06 19.57
C ASP A 66 1.86 -1.86 20.21
N TYR A 67 2.00 -0.81 21.03
CA TYR A 67 3.22 -0.55 21.79
C TYR A 67 3.55 -1.67 22.78
N ALA A 68 2.52 -2.29 23.37
CA ALA A 68 2.66 -3.42 24.29
C ALA A 68 3.29 -4.66 23.63
N ASP A 69 3.17 -4.79 22.30
CA ASP A 69 3.74 -5.87 21.52
C ASP A 69 5.28 -5.93 21.56
N VAL A 70 5.94 -4.87 22.02
CA VAL A 70 7.39 -4.88 22.24
C VAL A 70 7.82 -5.69 23.47
N THR A 71 6.92 -5.89 24.41
CA THR A 71 7.24 -6.47 25.72
C THR A 71 7.89 -7.86 25.63
N PRO A 72 7.41 -8.82 24.80
CA PRO A 72 8.08 -10.13 24.64
C PRO A 72 9.51 -10.03 24.13
N PHE A 73 9.85 -8.98 23.38
CA PHE A 73 11.16 -8.80 22.75
C PHE A 73 12.18 -8.05 23.60
N ARG A 74 11.80 -7.51 24.77
CA ARG A 74 12.69 -6.69 25.60
C ARG A 74 13.97 -7.41 26.02
N LYS A 75 13.92 -8.71 26.26
CA LYS A 75 15.07 -9.56 26.59
C LYS A 75 15.51 -10.45 25.42
N ASP A 76 14.85 -10.35 24.27
CA ASP A 76 15.18 -11.14 23.08
C ASP A 76 16.42 -10.56 22.39
N SER A 77 17.54 -11.26 22.57
CA SER A 77 18.80 -10.88 21.94
C SER A 77 18.76 -11.05 20.41
N PHE A 78 17.93 -11.95 19.88
CA PHE A 78 17.82 -12.20 18.44
C PHE A 78 17.13 -11.02 17.74
N PHE A 79 15.96 -10.58 18.24
CA PHE A 79 15.25 -9.41 17.73
C PHE A 79 16.15 -8.16 17.77
N ARG A 80 16.81 -7.94 18.93
CA ARG A 80 17.74 -6.80 19.10
C ARG A 80 18.87 -6.80 18.07
N ASP A 81 19.55 -7.94 17.92
CA ASP A 81 20.74 -8.04 17.08
C ASP A 81 20.39 -7.97 15.58
N CYS A 82 19.28 -8.60 15.15
CA CYS A 82 18.80 -8.52 13.77
C CYS A 82 18.50 -7.07 13.34
N LEU A 83 17.89 -6.27 14.22
CA LEU A 83 17.57 -4.87 13.94
C LEU A 83 18.74 -3.91 14.25
N LYS A 84 19.89 -4.43 14.74
CA LYS A 84 21.06 -3.64 15.18
C LYS A 84 20.69 -2.59 16.22
N LEU A 85 19.92 -2.97 17.23
CA LEU A 85 19.52 -2.09 18.32
C LEU A 85 20.53 -2.13 19.46
N ASN A 86 20.80 -0.99 20.09
CA ASN A 86 21.57 -0.96 21.34
C ASN A 86 20.81 -1.63 22.48
N ALA A 87 19.51 -1.39 22.54
CA ALA A 87 18.58 -2.01 23.46
C ALA A 87 17.16 -1.99 22.85
N VAL A 88 16.32 -2.95 23.23
CA VAL A 88 14.89 -2.92 22.89
C VAL A 88 14.18 -2.01 23.89
N PRO A 89 13.46 -0.95 23.45
CA PRO A 89 12.77 -0.01 24.32
C PRO A 89 11.62 -0.68 25.08
N SER A 90 11.18 -0.06 26.17
CA SER A 90 9.91 -0.42 26.81
C SER A 90 8.74 0.17 26.03
N GLU A 91 7.54 -0.34 26.26
CA GLU A 91 6.29 0.21 25.73
C GLU A 91 6.18 1.72 25.97
N GLU A 92 6.39 2.15 27.21
CA GLU A 92 6.33 3.56 27.58
C GLU A 92 7.39 4.41 26.87
N THR A 93 8.62 3.87 26.74
CA THR A 93 9.69 4.54 25.96
C THR A 93 9.29 4.66 24.49
N LEU A 94 8.70 3.63 23.89
CA LEU A 94 8.23 3.71 22.50
C LEU A 94 7.20 4.81 22.33
N ARG A 95 6.18 4.82 23.18
CA ARG A 95 5.09 5.81 23.15
C ARG A 95 5.63 7.23 23.24
N GLN A 96 6.42 7.53 24.27
CA GLN A 96 6.99 8.86 24.49
C GLN A 96 7.89 9.30 23.33
N ARG A 97 8.77 8.41 22.85
CA ARG A 97 9.72 8.73 21.80
C ARG A 97 9.06 8.89 20.43
N ILE A 98 8.05 8.08 20.09
CA ILE A 98 7.30 8.24 18.85
C ILE A 98 6.47 9.53 18.87
N ASP A 99 5.89 9.89 20.02
CA ASP A 99 5.19 11.17 20.19
C ASP A 99 6.09 12.39 19.94
N GLU A 100 7.34 12.34 20.40
CA GLU A 100 8.31 13.41 20.15
C GLU A 100 8.79 13.43 18.69
N LEU A 101 9.09 12.27 18.12
CA LEU A 101 9.53 12.14 16.75
C LEU A 101 8.45 12.57 15.74
N ALA A 102 7.19 12.40 16.08
CA ALA A 102 6.06 12.83 15.26
C ALA A 102 5.94 14.36 15.11
N LEU A 103 6.66 15.14 15.91
CA LEU A 103 6.69 16.60 15.79
C LEU A 103 7.76 17.09 14.80
N LEU A 104 8.67 16.21 14.35
CA LEU A 104 9.76 16.54 13.44
C LEU A 104 9.34 16.32 11.99
N GLN A 105 9.03 17.41 11.28
CA GLN A 105 8.61 17.33 9.87
C GLN A 105 9.69 16.72 8.96
N GLU A 106 10.95 16.99 9.23
CA GLU A 106 12.08 16.43 8.49
C GLU A 106 12.13 14.90 8.59
N LEU A 107 11.65 14.32 9.69
CA LEU A 107 11.60 12.86 9.85
C LEU A 107 10.64 12.22 8.87
N PHE A 108 9.50 12.86 8.59
CA PHE A 108 8.54 12.36 7.59
C PHE A 108 9.18 12.30 6.19
N VAL A 109 10.00 13.31 5.85
CA VAL A 109 10.75 13.33 4.59
C VAL A 109 11.79 12.21 4.58
N LEU A 110 12.55 12.01 5.67
CA LEU A 110 13.54 10.93 5.76
C LEU A 110 12.90 9.53 5.64
N ILE A 111 11.76 9.30 6.26
CA ILE A 111 11.07 8.00 6.15
C ILE A 111 10.58 7.76 4.72
N ARG A 112 10.04 8.78 4.03
CA ARG A 112 9.69 8.66 2.61
C ARG A 112 10.92 8.38 1.75
N SER A 113 12.03 9.04 2.00
CA SER A 113 13.31 8.77 1.33
C SER A 113 13.78 7.33 1.59
N GLY A 114 13.68 6.85 2.84
CA GLY A 114 13.95 5.46 3.19
C GLY A 114 13.02 4.47 2.46
N ASN A 115 11.75 4.84 2.27
CA ASN A 115 10.84 4.04 1.47
C ASN A 115 11.27 3.96 0.01
N VAL A 116 11.71 5.07 -0.58
CA VAL A 116 12.29 5.06 -1.95
C VAL A 116 13.54 4.18 -2.02
N GLU A 117 14.47 4.28 -1.04
CA GLU A 117 15.65 3.41 -0.96
C GLU A 117 15.24 1.92 -0.89
N LEU A 118 14.22 1.59 -0.12
CA LEU A 118 13.71 0.23 0.03
C LEU A 118 13.10 -0.29 -1.27
N VAL A 119 12.19 0.49 -1.86
CA VAL A 119 11.45 0.12 -3.08
C VAL A 119 12.38 0.06 -4.30
N LYS A 120 13.48 0.82 -4.35
CA LYS A 120 14.53 0.68 -5.38
C LYS A 120 15.15 -0.72 -5.45
N LYS A 121 15.08 -1.50 -4.38
CA LYS A 121 15.57 -2.90 -4.35
C LYS A 121 14.59 -3.88 -5.02
N ALA A 122 13.39 -3.40 -5.41
CA ALA A 122 12.40 -4.22 -6.09
C ALA A 122 12.94 -4.71 -7.43
N PRO A 123 12.71 -5.99 -7.78
CA PRO A 123 13.15 -6.53 -9.05
C PRO A 123 12.41 -5.90 -10.24
N GLU A 124 11.18 -5.49 -10.03
CA GLU A 124 10.30 -4.78 -10.98
C GLU A 124 9.04 -4.31 -10.23
N PHE A 125 8.26 -3.40 -10.85
CA PHE A 125 6.99 -2.91 -10.27
C PHE A 125 5.77 -3.65 -10.83
N GLY A 126 5.91 -4.30 -11.99
CA GLY A 126 4.80 -4.81 -12.77
C GLY A 126 4.10 -3.70 -13.56
N PHE A 127 3.49 -4.07 -14.69
CA PHE A 127 2.89 -3.12 -15.62
C PHE A 127 1.62 -3.69 -16.26
N GLU A 128 0.78 -2.80 -16.75
CA GLU A 128 -0.32 -3.08 -17.65
C GLU A 128 0.15 -2.94 -19.11
N LYS A 129 -0.38 -3.76 -20.01
CA LYS A 129 -0.08 -3.71 -21.44
C LYS A 129 -1.30 -3.23 -22.19
N THR A 130 -1.08 -2.30 -23.12
CA THR A 130 -2.07 -1.88 -24.10
C THR A 130 -1.51 -2.02 -25.50
N PRO A 131 -2.32 -1.89 -26.56
CA PRO A 131 -1.82 -1.82 -27.94
C PRO A 131 -0.79 -0.69 -28.16
N HIS A 132 -0.92 0.42 -27.42
CA HIS A 132 -0.10 1.62 -27.58
C HIS A 132 1.08 1.72 -26.62
N GLY A 133 1.16 0.86 -25.58
CA GLY A 133 2.27 0.93 -24.64
C GLY A 133 2.23 -0.01 -23.45
N LYS A 134 3.18 0.21 -22.56
CA LYS A 134 3.27 -0.45 -21.26
C LYS A 134 3.24 0.61 -20.19
N TYR A 135 2.31 0.51 -19.26
CA TYR A 135 2.13 1.49 -18.21
C TYR A 135 2.31 0.85 -16.82
N ILE A 136 3.04 1.53 -15.96
CA ILE A 136 3.15 1.19 -14.55
C ILE A 136 1.99 1.91 -13.85
N PRO A 137 0.95 1.20 -13.36
CA PRO A 137 -0.15 1.85 -12.69
C PRO A 137 0.31 2.53 -11.41
N LEU A 138 -0.22 3.71 -11.15
CA LEU A 138 -0.14 4.43 -9.89
C LEU A 138 -1.57 4.63 -9.39
N ASP A 139 -1.99 3.70 -8.52
CA ASP A 139 -3.33 3.69 -7.95
C ASP A 139 -3.36 4.55 -6.70
N ILE A 140 -4.22 5.56 -6.70
CA ILE A 140 -4.38 6.47 -5.55
C ILE A 140 -5.83 6.40 -5.09
N ASP A 141 -6.02 6.10 -3.81
CA ASP A 141 -7.34 5.93 -3.22
C ASP A 141 -7.33 6.23 -1.71
N VAL A 142 -8.50 6.60 -1.19
CA VAL A 142 -8.76 6.82 0.24
C VAL A 142 -9.42 5.58 0.82
N SER A 143 -8.81 4.99 1.86
CA SER A 143 -9.36 3.81 2.52
C SER A 143 -9.58 4.06 4.01
N PRO A 144 -10.80 4.34 4.47
CA PRO A 144 -11.08 4.62 5.87
C PRO A 144 -10.68 3.50 6.81
N PHE A 145 -10.13 3.89 7.96
CA PHE A 145 -9.77 3.02 9.07
C PHE A 145 -10.82 3.14 10.16
N ASP A 146 -11.44 2.03 10.54
CA ASP A 146 -12.41 2.00 11.62
C ASP A 146 -11.73 2.17 12.98
N ASN A 147 -12.01 3.31 13.62
CA ASN A 147 -11.59 3.61 14.98
C ASN A 147 -12.79 4.00 15.87
N SER A 148 -13.96 3.45 15.54
CA SER A 148 -15.20 3.65 16.29
C SER A 148 -15.02 3.29 17.77
N GLY A 149 -15.70 4.04 18.62
CA GLY A 149 -15.64 3.88 20.06
C GLY A 149 -14.36 4.43 20.69
N SER A 150 -13.57 5.25 19.97
CA SER A 150 -12.39 5.92 20.53
C SER A 150 -12.46 7.44 20.38
N ASN A 151 -11.91 8.16 21.38
CA ASN A 151 -11.82 9.62 21.42
C ASN A 151 -10.45 10.12 20.94
N LYS A 152 -9.88 9.48 19.90
CA LYS A 152 -8.58 9.87 19.37
C LYS A 152 -8.68 11.13 18.52
N GLU A 153 -7.64 11.94 18.56
CA GLU A 153 -7.53 13.15 17.74
C GLU A 153 -7.69 12.83 16.24
N GLY A 154 -8.58 13.56 15.54
CA GLY A 154 -8.85 13.37 14.11
C GLY A 154 -9.82 12.24 13.78
N VAL A 155 -10.25 11.43 14.75
CA VAL A 155 -11.34 10.48 14.54
C VAL A 155 -12.64 11.24 14.36
N SER A 156 -13.32 10.98 13.24
CA SER A 156 -14.58 11.61 12.88
C SER A 156 -15.34 10.74 11.86
N TRP A 157 -16.59 11.10 11.58
CA TRP A 157 -17.44 10.36 10.66
C TRP A 157 -16.86 10.28 9.25
N THR A 158 -16.67 9.05 8.75
CA THR A 158 -16.11 8.77 7.42
C THR A 158 -17.22 8.53 6.40
N TYR A 159 -16.88 8.59 5.11
CA TYR A 159 -17.82 8.26 4.03
C TYR A 159 -18.27 6.77 4.00
N LYS A 160 -17.64 5.91 4.80
CA LYS A 160 -18.03 4.50 5.00
C LYS A 160 -19.00 4.32 6.17
N ASN A 161 -19.57 5.41 6.71
CA ASN A 161 -20.56 5.41 7.79
C ASN A 161 -20.07 4.81 9.11
N HIS A 162 -18.85 5.12 9.50
CA HIS A 162 -18.28 4.82 10.81
C HIS A 162 -17.30 5.92 11.24
N ASP A 163 -17.04 6.03 12.54
CA ASP A 163 -16.03 6.92 13.07
C ASP A 163 -14.62 6.35 12.82
N GLY A 164 -13.72 7.20 12.33
CA GLY A 164 -12.36 6.74 12.04
C GLY A 164 -11.48 7.78 11.41
N TYR A 165 -10.46 7.32 10.72
CA TYR A 165 -9.56 8.11 9.88
C TYR A 165 -9.85 7.83 8.41
N ALA A 166 -9.47 8.74 7.51
CA ALA A 166 -9.60 8.58 6.07
C ALA A 166 -8.23 8.75 5.36
N PRO A 167 -7.24 7.88 5.66
CA PRO A 167 -5.92 7.99 5.03
C PRO A 167 -5.99 7.78 3.52
N ILE A 168 -5.15 8.53 2.78
CA ILE A 168 -4.92 8.34 1.36
C ILE A 168 -3.66 7.51 1.13
N PHE A 169 -3.69 6.66 0.13
CA PHE A 169 -2.61 5.76 -0.24
C PHE A 169 -2.29 5.87 -1.73
N ALA A 170 -1.04 5.63 -2.08
CA ALA A 170 -0.59 5.49 -3.45
C ALA A 170 0.19 4.17 -3.60
N TYR A 171 -0.24 3.33 -4.55
CA TYR A 171 0.42 2.05 -4.85
C TYR A 171 0.98 2.07 -6.27
N LEU A 172 2.24 1.67 -6.41
CA LEU A 172 2.97 1.65 -7.68
C LEU A 172 3.08 0.23 -8.23
N GLY A 173 2.71 0.09 -9.49
CA GLY A 173 2.80 -1.15 -10.27
C GLY A 173 1.77 -2.20 -9.88
N THR A 174 1.58 -3.19 -10.75
CA THR A 174 0.65 -4.32 -10.49
C THR A 174 1.12 -5.22 -9.32
N HIS A 175 2.37 -5.04 -8.88
CA HIS A 175 2.88 -5.69 -7.66
C HIS A 175 2.46 -4.97 -6.37
N GLY A 176 1.94 -3.75 -6.45
CA GLY A 176 1.37 -2.99 -5.35
C GLY A 176 2.38 -2.61 -4.27
N TYR A 177 3.48 -1.97 -4.66
CA TYR A 177 4.37 -1.33 -3.70
C TYR A 177 3.73 -0.03 -3.20
N MET A 178 3.61 0.16 -1.91
CA MET A 178 3.08 1.40 -1.34
C MET A 178 4.10 2.52 -1.54
N LEU A 179 3.82 3.43 -2.48
CA LEU A 179 4.74 4.52 -2.82
C LEU A 179 4.68 5.62 -1.77
N ASN A 180 3.48 6.03 -1.37
CA ASN A 180 3.24 7.05 -0.34
C ASN A 180 1.95 6.78 0.41
N CYS A 181 1.82 7.37 1.58
CA CYS A 181 0.58 7.39 2.36
C CYS A 181 0.52 8.64 3.23
N GLU A 182 -0.69 9.09 3.56
CA GLU A 182 -0.93 10.24 4.42
C GLU A 182 -2.14 9.99 5.32
N MET A 183 -1.96 10.17 6.63
CA MET A 183 -3.05 10.09 7.59
C MET A 183 -3.91 11.35 7.49
N ARG A 184 -5.23 11.18 7.46
CA ARG A 184 -6.22 12.25 7.36
C ARG A 184 -7.34 12.04 8.36
N PRO A 185 -7.92 13.12 8.92
CA PRO A 185 -9.15 13.02 9.71
C PRO A 185 -10.27 12.33 8.94
N GLY A 186 -11.16 11.63 9.64
CA GLY A 186 -12.24 10.86 9.02
C GLY A 186 -13.20 11.67 8.15
N SER A 187 -13.50 12.90 8.58
CA SER A 187 -14.39 13.82 7.86
C SER A 187 -13.71 14.60 6.72
N GLN A 188 -12.40 14.42 6.50
CA GLN A 188 -11.71 15.12 5.43
C GLN A 188 -12.17 14.61 4.06
N HIS A 189 -12.64 15.53 3.22
CA HIS A 189 -13.00 15.19 1.83
C HIS A 189 -11.79 14.64 1.07
N SER A 190 -11.97 13.58 0.29
CA SER A 190 -10.89 12.85 -0.40
C SER A 190 -10.03 13.76 -1.29
N ASN A 191 -10.64 14.76 -1.96
CA ASN A 191 -9.92 15.69 -2.83
C ASN A 191 -9.07 16.73 -2.08
N LYS A 192 -9.38 17.01 -0.81
CA LYS A 192 -8.62 18.01 -0.05
C LYS A 192 -7.17 17.56 0.15
N GLY A 193 -6.21 18.30 -0.45
CA GLY A 193 -4.78 17.98 -0.42
C GLY A 193 -4.36 16.87 -1.39
N ALA A 194 -5.28 16.37 -2.24
CA ALA A 194 -4.97 15.29 -3.19
C ALA A 194 -3.96 15.72 -4.25
N LEU A 195 -4.06 16.96 -4.78
CA LEU A 195 -3.14 17.49 -5.78
C LEU A 195 -1.67 17.46 -5.27
N GLU A 196 -1.45 17.94 -4.05
CA GLU A 196 -0.10 17.94 -3.46
C GLU A 196 0.40 16.51 -3.18
N PHE A 197 -0.47 15.62 -2.72
CA PHE A 197 -0.15 14.21 -2.53
C PHE A 197 0.24 13.53 -3.85
N ILE A 198 -0.49 13.81 -4.95
CA ILE A 198 -0.19 13.30 -6.30
C ILE A 198 1.18 13.83 -6.76
N ARG A 199 1.48 15.12 -6.58
CA ARG A 199 2.79 15.70 -6.90
C ARG A 199 3.92 14.96 -6.21
N GLN A 200 3.80 14.74 -4.91
CA GLN A 200 4.78 13.99 -4.12
C GLN A 200 4.94 12.56 -4.65
N CYS A 201 3.86 11.87 -4.99
CA CYS A 201 3.92 10.53 -5.54
C CYS A 201 4.65 10.49 -6.89
N LEU A 202 4.39 11.43 -7.79
CA LEU A 202 5.07 11.52 -9.08
C LEU A 202 6.57 11.84 -8.92
N ASP A 203 6.93 12.70 -7.96
CA ASP A 203 8.32 12.99 -7.66
C ASP A 203 9.04 11.77 -7.05
N MET A 204 8.39 11.02 -6.16
CA MET A 204 8.91 9.76 -5.64
C MET A 204 9.06 8.70 -6.75
N ALA A 205 8.12 8.61 -7.71
CA ALA A 205 8.26 7.74 -8.87
C ALA A 205 9.49 8.09 -9.71
N LYS A 206 9.76 9.37 -9.96
CA LYS A 206 11.01 9.83 -10.61
C LYS A 206 12.25 9.43 -9.81
N MET A 207 12.22 9.59 -8.48
CA MET A 207 13.33 9.17 -7.62
C MET A 207 13.58 7.66 -7.69
N LEU A 208 12.58 6.84 -7.99
CA LEU A 208 12.71 5.41 -8.26
C LEU A 208 13.31 5.09 -9.64
N GLY A 209 13.49 6.11 -10.50
CA GLY A 209 13.96 5.95 -11.87
C GLY A 209 12.85 5.59 -12.86
N VAL A 210 11.58 5.77 -12.48
CA VAL A 210 10.44 5.54 -13.38
C VAL A 210 10.25 6.75 -14.27
N ASP A 211 10.23 6.53 -15.60
CA ASP A 211 9.84 7.57 -16.57
C ASP A 211 8.33 7.83 -16.42
N LEU A 212 7.95 9.08 -16.17
CA LEU A 212 6.56 9.46 -15.98
C LEU A 212 5.67 9.20 -17.19
N LYS A 213 6.23 9.16 -18.41
CA LYS A 213 5.51 8.78 -19.63
C LYS A 213 4.98 7.34 -19.58
N ASN A 214 5.59 6.49 -18.77
CA ASN A 214 5.19 5.12 -18.55
C ASN A 214 4.33 4.92 -17.30
N VAL A 215 3.95 6.00 -16.60
CA VAL A 215 3.06 5.94 -15.44
C VAL A 215 1.62 6.15 -15.88
N LEU A 216 0.71 5.31 -15.37
CA LEU A 216 -0.73 5.46 -15.51
C LEU A 216 -1.36 5.75 -14.15
N VAL A 217 -1.73 6.99 -13.91
CA VAL A 217 -2.47 7.38 -12.68
C VAL A 217 -3.92 6.98 -12.81
N ARG A 218 -4.46 6.24 -11.81
CA ARG A 218 -5.87 5.86 -11.73
C ARG A 218 -6.49 6.43 -10.46
N LEU A 219 -7.60 7.16 -10.62
CA LEU A 219 -8.29 7.89 -9.55
C LEU A 219 -9.79 7.62 -9.59
N ASP A 220 -10.41 7.58 -8.43
CA ASP A 220 -11.87 7.51 -8.30
C ASP A 220 -12.55 8.87 -8.55
N SER A 221 -13.88 8.89 -8.52
CA SER A 221 -14.69 10.09 -8.80
C SER A 221 -14.59 11.17 -7.73
N ALA A 222 -14.04 10.90 -6.57
CA ALA A 222 -13.79 11.92 -5.55
C ALA A 222 -12.64 12.87 -5.96
N HIS A 223 -11.80 12.45 -6.92
CA HIS A 223 -10.68 13.19 -7.47
C HIS A 223 -10.95 13.76 -8.88
N ASP A 224 -12.23 13.83 -9.29
CA ASP A 224 -12.65 14.51 -10.54
C ASP A 224 -12.48 16.02 -10.42
N ASP A 225 -11.25 16.49 -10.69
CA ASP A 225 -10.79 17.86 -10.47
C ASP A 225 -9.92 18.34 -11.62
N ALA A 226 -10.22 19.53 -12.13
CA ALA A 226 -9.52 20.12 -13.27
C ALA A 226 -8.05 20.44 -12.95
N GLU A 227 -7.70 20.84 -11.72
CA GLU A 227 -6.32 21.13 -11.34
C GLU A 227 -5.47 19.85 -11.32
N ILE A 228 -6.07 18.72 -10.90
CA ILE A 228 -5.40 17.42 -10.96
C ILE A 228 -5.14 17.02 -12.42
N ILE A 229 -6.13 17.14 -13.29
CA ILE A 229 -6.00 16.84 -14.72
C ILE A 229 -4.90 17.73 -15.35
N GLU A 230 -4.90 19.03 -15.07
CA GLU A 230 -3.90 19.97 -15.55
C GLU A 230 -2.49 19.58 -15.11
N GLU A 231 -2.29 19.21 -13.85
CA GLU A 231 -1.00 18.78 -13.33
C GLU A 231 -0.49 17.52 -14.03
N LEU A 232 -1.38 16.53 -14.25
CA LEU A 232 -1.03 15.29 -14.93
C LEU A 232 -0.64 15.53 -16.39
N LEU A 233 -1.40 16.37 -17.10
CA LEU A 233 -1.09 16.81 -18.46
C LEU A 233 0.26 17.54 -18.53
N LYS A 234 0.49 18.48 -17.63
CA LYS A 234 1.74 19.24 -17.52
C LYS A 234 2.97 18.36 -17.33
N ARG A 235 2.82 17.27 -16.58
CA ARG A 235 3.90 16.31 -16.33
C ARG A 235 4.01 15.22 -17.39
N GLY A 236 3.12 15.20 -18.39
CA GLY A 236 3.09 14.19 -19.46
C GLY A 236 2.78 12.79 -18.94
N VAL A 237 1.90 12.70 -17.93
CA VAL A 237 1.51 11.45 -17.29
C VAL A 237 0.21 10.95 -17.90
N ALA A 238 0.14 9.65 -18.19
CA ALA A 238 -1.12 9.01 -18.58
C ALA A 238 -2.05 8.86 -17.36
N PHE A 239 -3.36 9.03 -17.57
CA PHE A 239 -4.32 8.89 -16.48
C PHE A 239 -5.67 8.34 -16.92
N ILE A 240 -6.39 7.78 -15.97
CA ILE A 240 -7.81 7.46 -16.03
C ILE A 240 -8.44 7.93 -14.73
N ILE A 241 -9.34 8.90 -14.80
CA ILE A 241 -10.06 9.46 -13.65
C ILE A 241 -11.55 9.21 -13.84
N LYS A 242 -12.17 8.48 -12.91
CA LYS A 242 -13.63 8.31 -12.94
C LYS A 242 -14.30 9.66 -12.76
N ARG A 243 -15.21 10.01 -13.69
CA ARG A 243 -15.94 11.27 -13.61
C ARG A 243 -17.03 11.21 -12.55
N ASN A 244 -17.28 12.32 -11.92
CA ASN A 244 -18.48 12.54 -11.14
C ASN A 244 -19.58 13.09 -12.06
N LEU A 245 -20.63 12.31 -12.28
CA LEU A 245 -21.73 12.68 -13.17
C LEU A 245 -22.52 13.93 -12.68
N ARG A 246 -22.41 14.28 -11.40
CA ARG A 246 -23.10 15.43 -10.80
C ARG A 246 -24.61 15.38 -11.12
N LYS A 247 -25.09 16.32 -11.98
CA LYS A 247 -26.50 16.45 -12.35
C LYS A 247 -26.81 15.88 -13.75
N GLU A 248 -25.89 15.15 -14.38
CA GLU A 248 -26.10 14.56 -15.71
C GLU A 248 -27.13 13.43 -15.63
N SER A 249 -28.09 13.39 -16.60
CA SER A 249 -29.13 12.38 -16.62
C SER A 249 -28.60 11.02 -17.09
N LYS A 250 -28.93 9.96 -16.36
CA LYS A 250 -28.62 8.59 -16.75
C LYS A 250 -29.31 8.16 -18.03
N GLU A 251 -30.53 8.65 -18.26
CA GLU A 251 -31.34 8.36 -19.44
C GLU A 251 -30.72 8.98 -20.69
N GLN A 252 -30.16 10.20 -20.57
CA GLN A 252 -29.44 10.84 -21.67
C GLN A 252 -28.17 10.05 -22.01
N TRP A 253 -27.43 9.58 -20.98
CA TRP A 253 -26.27 8.73 -21.19
C TRP A 253 -26.64 7.40 -21.83
N LEU A 254 -27.75 6.76 -21.43
CA LEU A 254 -28.24 5.54 -22.06
C LEU A 254 -28.63 5.76 -23.52
N SER A 255 -29.30 6.89 -23.81
CA SER A 255 -29.66 7.28 -25.19
C SER A 255 -28.43 7.48 -26.07
N LEU A 256 -27.40 8.17 -25.55
CA LEU A 256 -26.12 8.32 -26.22
C LEU A 256 -25.44 6.96 -26.46
N ALA A 257 -25.37 6.14 -25.40
CA ALA A 257 -24.73 4.84 -25.43
C ALA A 257 -25.35 3.87 -26.43
N ARG A 258 -26.68 3.86 -26.54
CA ARG A 258 -27.42 3.08 -27.55
C ARG A 258 -27.14 3.54 -29.00
N ARG A 259 -26.80 4.83 -29.18
CA ARG A 259 -26.55 5.41 -30.51
C ARG A 259 -25.12 5.19 -31.01
N VAL A 260 -24.14 5.34 -30.13
CA VAL A 260 -22.70 5.38 -30.52
C VAL A 260 -21.85 4.31 -29.84
N GLY A 261 -22.38 3.61 -28.82
CA GLY A 261 -21.63 2.63 -28.06
C GLY A 261 -21.65 1.24 -28.67
N GLU A 262 -20.62 0.46 -28.41
CA GLU A 262 -20.58 -0.97 -28.68
C GLU A 262 -21.34 -1.74 -27.59
N ALA A 263 -22.31 -2.53 -27.98
CA ALA A 263 -23.19 -3.27 -27.08
C ALA A 263 -22.70 -4.68 -26.83
N GLN A 264 -22.55 -5.06 -25.57
CA GLN A 264 -22.27 -6.41 -25.12
C GLN A 264 -23.43 -6.90 -24.24
N LYS A 265 -23.85 -8.17 -24.41
CA LYS A 265 -24.93 -8.79 -23.64
C LYS A 265 -24.36 -9.95 -22.79
N PRO A 266 -23.73 -9.68 -21.65
CA PRO A 266 -23.09 -10.72 -20.84
C PRO A 266 -24.07 -11.75 -20.25
N ARG A 267 -25.34 -11.38 -20.07
CA ARG A 267 -26.44 -12.26 -19.64
C ARG A 267 -27.79 -11.70 -20.09
N ARG A 268 -28.84 -12.54 -20.04
CA ARG A 268 -30.21 -12.09 -20.29
C ARG A 268 -30.57 -10.90 -19.36
N GLY A 269 -31.21 -9.90 -19.92
CA GLY A 269 -31.62 -8.70 -19.19
C GLY A 269 -30.50 -7.77 -18.74
N LYS A 270 -29.25 -7.95 -19.21
CA LYS A 270 -28.16 -7.01 -19.00
C LYS A 270 -27.48 -6.69 -20.33
N THR A 271 -27.44 -5.40 -20.68
CA THR A 271 -26.67 -4.88 -21.81
C THR A 271 -25.66 -3.87 -21.27
N VAL A 272 -24.42 -3.99 -21.69
CA VAL A 272 -23.33 -3.06 -21.37
C VAL A 272 -22.92 -2.37 -22.66
N PHE A 273 -22.94 -1.05 -22.69
CA PHE A 273 -22.50 -0.23 -23.80
C PHE A 273 -21.18 0.44 -23.41
N THR A 274 -20.17 0.33 -24.25
CA THR A 274 -18.90 1.03 -24.09
C THR A 274 -18.63 1.93 -25.30
N GLY A 275 -18.05 3.10 -25.05
CA GLY A 275 -17.78 4.04 -26.15
C GLY A 275 -17.10 5.31 -25.70
N GLU A 276 -16.87 6.21 -26.64
CA GLU A 276 -16.27 7.50 -26.44
C GLU A 276 -17.32 8.63 -26.57
N ALA A 277 -17.21 9.64 -25.72
CA ALA A 277 -17.99 10.85 -25.78
C ALA A 277 -17.05 12.04 -26.04
N SER A 278 -16.79 12.29 -27.32
CA SER A 278 -15.72 13.18 -27.83
C SER A 278 -15.95 14.68 -27.64
N HIS A 279 -17.06 15.11 -27.04
CA HIS A 279 -17.44 16.54 -26.96
C HIS A 279 -17.79 17.05 -25.55
N ILE A 280 -17.33 16.34 -24.51
CA ILE A 280 -17.56 16.80 -23.15
C ILE A 280 -16.29 17.50 -22.66
N PRO A 281 -16.28 18.82 -22.45
CA PRO A 281 -15.12 19.50 -21.90
C PRO A 281 -14.98 19.20 -20.40
N VAL A 282 -13.74 19.17 -19.93
CA VAL A 282 -13.49 19.27 -18.49
C VAL A 282 -13.99 20.62 -18.00
N ALA A 283 -14.76 20.68 -16.94
CA ALA A 283 -15.47 21.86 -16.47
C ALA A 283 -14.65 23.16 -16.58
N GLY A 284 -15.01 24.01 -17.54
CA GLY A 284 -14.35 25.29 -17.80
C GLY A 284 -12.98 25.23 -18.49
N ARG A 285 -12.58 24.05 -19.03
CA ARG A 285 -11.28 23.83 -19.71
C ARG A 285 -11.49 23.07 -21.02
N GLU A 286 -11.99 23.77 -22.02
CA GLU A 286 -12.26 23.21 -23.36
C GLU A 286 -10.97 22.86 -24.13
N ASP A 287 -9.85 23.43 -23.73
CA ASP A 287 -8.53 23.28 -24.33
C ASP A 287 -7.76 22.03 -23.87
N PHE A 288 -8.28 21.29 -22.88
CA PHE A 288 -7.59 20.08 -22.40
C PHE A 288 -7.67 18.93 -23.40
N PRO A 289 -6.54 18.35 -23.81
CA PRO A 289 -6.49 17.20 -24.72
C PRO A 289 -6.87 15.90 -23.98
N VAL A 290 -8.13 15.81 -23.53
CA VAL A 290 -8.65 14.66 -22.81
C VAL A 290 -9.89 14.13 -23.52
N PHE A 291 -10.08 12.82 -23.38
CA PHE A 291 -11.24 12.11 -23.92
C PHE A 291 -12.15 11.68 -22.77
N ALA A 292 -13.45 11.64 -23.02
CA ALA A 292 -14.40 11.04 -22.11
C ALA A 292 -14.80 9.66 -22.66
N THR A 293 -14.49 8.59 -21.94
CA THR A 293 -15.03 7.26 -22.24
C THR A 293 -16.18 6.93 -21.31
N PHE A 294 -17.09 6.08 -21.75
CA PHE A 294 -18.24 5.66 -20.94
C PHE A 294 -18.44 4.15 -20.96
N GLU A 295 -18.96 3.65 -19.84
CA GLU A 295 -19.58 2.34 -19.69
C GLU A 295 -20.98 2.55 -19.12
N VAL A 296 -22.01 2.23 -19.92
CA VAL A 296 -23.41 2.33 -19.51
C VAL A 296 -23.99 0.92 -19.45
N THR A 297 -24.45 0.53 -18.28
CA THR A 297 -25.13 -0.75 -18.07
C THR A 297 -26.63 -0.53 -17.94
N GLU A 298 -27.39 -1.20 -18.79
CA GLU A 298 -28.85 -1.29 -18.72
C GLU A 298 -29.25 -2.67 -18.21
N ARG A 299 -30.05 -2.71 -17.14
CA ARG A 299 -30.61 -3.95 -16.60
C ARG A 299 -32.12 -3.90 -16.68
N THR A 300 -32.70 -4.85 -17.40
CA THR A 300 -34.17 -5.04 -17.51
C THR A 300 -34.66 -6.18 -16.62
N ILE A 301 -33.75 -6.97 -16.03
CA ILE A 301 -34.04 -8.09 -15.13
C ILE A 301 -33.14 -7.88 -13.87
N ASP A 302 -33.78 -8.03 -12.69
CA ASP A 302 -33.10 -7.92 -11.40
C ASP A 302 -32.19 -9.14 -11.10
N LYS A 303 -31.58 -9.13 -9.92
CA LYS A 303 -30.70 -10.22 -9.46
C LYS A 303 -31.44 -11.52 -9.11
N HIS A 304 -32.78 -11.45 -8.98
CA HIS A 304 -33.64 -12.58 -8.66
C HIS A 304 -34.32 -13.14 -9.91
N GLY A 305 -34.10 -12.55 -11.09
CA GLY A 305 -34.67 -13.00 -12.36
C GLY A 305 -36.05 -12.41 -12.71
N GLN A 306 -36.48 -11.37 -11.97
CA GLN A 306 -37.74 -10.68 -12.22
C GLN A 306 -37.54 -9.55 -13.23
N ASP A 307 -38.47 -9.39 -14.16
CA ASP A 307 -38.46 -8.28 -15.10
C ASP A 307 -38.73 -6.96 -14.37
N LEU A 308 -37.88 -5.97 -14.62
CA LEU A 308 -37.99 -4.62 -14.06
C LEU A 308 -38.98 -3.80 -14.88
N LEU A 309 -39.95 -3.15 -14.22
CA LEU A 309 -40.87 -2.23 -14.88
C LEU A 309 -40.14 -1.01 -15.48
N ILE A 310 -39.13 -0.52 -14.80
CA ILE A 310 -38.23 0.55 -15.27
C ILE A 310 -36.82 -0.04 -15.27
N PRO A 311 -36.09 0.04 -16.39
CA PRO A 311 -34.70 -0.44 -16.42
C PRO A 311 -33.82 0.25 -15.37
N ASP A 312 -32.96 -0.53 -14.68
CA ASP A 312 -31.90 0.03 -13.84
C ASP A 312 -30.73 0.45 -14.72
N ILE A 313 -30.36 1.71 -14.63
CA ILE A 313 -29.29 2.33 -15.44
C ILE A 313 -28.13 2.69 -14.53
N GLU A 314 -26.97 2.11 -14.83
CA GLU A 314 -25.70 2.46 -14.20
C GLU A 314 -24.79 3.13 -15.25
N VAL A 315 -24.23 4.29 -14.91
CA VAL A 315 -23.38 5.06 -15.80
C VAL A 315 -22.05 5.28 -15.13
N ASN A 316 -20.97 4.82 -15.75
CA ASN A 316 -19.60 5.10 -15.40
C ASN A 316 -18.94 5.87 -16.55
N THR A 317 -18.31 6.98 -16.26
CA THR A 317 -17.59 7.78 -17.24
C THR A 317 -16.21 8.12 -16.74
N PHE A 318 -15.24 8.28 -17.67
CA PHE A 318 -13.83 8.41 -17.31
C PHE A 318 -13.17 9.48 -18.18
N TRP A 319 -12.38 10.35 -17.55
CA TRP A 319 -11.42 11.19 -18.22
C TRP A 319 -10.15 10.42 -18.50
N THR A 320 -9.59 10.52 -19.70
CA THR A 320 -8.31 9.91 -20.05
C THR A 320 -7.61 10.74 -21.14
N ASN A 321 -6.28 10.64 -21.17
CA ASN A 321 -5.43 11.09 -22.26
C ASN A 321 -4.76 9.93 -23.00
N LEU A 322 -5.17 8.67 -22.74
CA LEU A 322 -4.67 7.49 -23.43
C LEU A 322 -5.19 7.43 -24.87
N PRO A 323 -4.36 7.04 -25.84
CA PRO A 323 -4.79 6.87 -27.22
C PRO A 323 -5.50 5.53 -27.48
N ASP A 324 -5.80 4.77 -26.43
CA ASP A 324 -6.42 3.45 -26.49
C ASP A 324 -7.94 3.56 -26.61
N ASP A 325 -8.59 2.55 -27.19
CA ASP A 325 -10.04 2.48 -27.31
C ASP A 325 -10.76 2.43 -25.95
N ALA A 326 -12.04 2.77 -25.95
CA ALA A 326 -12.85 2.86 -24.74
C ALA A 326 -12.87 1.55 -23.92
N ALA A 327 -12.92 0.40 -24.56
CA ALA A 327 -12.94 -0.90 -23.88
C ALA A 327 -11.62 -1.17 -23.15
N THR A 328 -10.49 -0.84 -23.78
CA THR A 328 -9.15 -0.93 -23.17
C THR A 328 -9.04 0.01 -21.96
N VAL A 329 -9.43 1.28 -22.10
CA VAL A 329 -9.42 2.27 -21.01
C VAL A 329 -10.27 1.79 -19.81
N ILE A 330 -11.48 1.32 -20.07
CA ILE A 330 -12.40 0.83 -19.03
C ILE A 330 -11.81 -0.40 -18.32
N ASN A 331 -11.24 -1.35 -19.07
CA ASN A 331 -10.58 -2.52 -18.49
C ASN A 331 -9.38 -2.14 -17.61
N LEU A 332 -8.57 -1.18 -18.04
CA LEU A 332 -7.47 -0.63 -17.23
C LEU A 332 -7.99 0.02 -15.95
N TYR A 333 -9.12 0.73 -16.02
CA TYR A 333 -9.72 1.30 -14.82
C TYR A 333 -10.27 0.22 -13.87
N HIS A 334 -10.94 -0.80 -14.39
CA HIS A 334 -11.45 -1.90 -13.55
C HIS A 334 -10.31 -2.61 -12.80
N ALA A 335 -9.12 -2.69 -13.38
CA ALA A 335 -7.94 -3.22 -12.71
C ALA A 335 -7.49 -2.37 -11.49
N HIS A 336 -7.92 -1.10 -11.38
CA HIS A 336 -7.73 -0.25 -10.19
C HIS A 336 -8.33 -0.88 -8.91
N GLY A 337 -9.41 -1.67 -9.04
CA GLY A 337 -10.00 -2.42 -7.91
C GLY A 337 -9.02 -3.36 -7.19
N THR A 338 -7.85 -3.64 -7.79
CA THR A 338 -6.77 -4.38 -7.11
C THR A 338 -6.22 -3.60 -5.90
N SER A 339 -6.33 -2.27 -5.86
CA SER A 339 -5.93 -1.44 -4.72
C SER A 339 -6.66 -1.82 -3.42
N GLU A 340 -7.92 -2.25 -3.50
CA GLU A 340 -8.69 -2.73 -2.35
C GLU A 340 -8.02 -3.93 -1.67
N GLN A 341 -7.36 -4.80 -2.46
CA GLN A 341 -6.60 -5.92 -1.90
C GLN A 341 -5.35 -5.44 -1.14
N TYR A 342 -4.68 -4.37 -1.62
CA TYR A 342 -3.53 -3.79 -0.92
C TYR A 342 -3.96 -3.16 0.39
N HIS A 343 -5.09 -2.45 0.41
CA HIS A 343 -5.69 -1.92 1.64
C HIS A 343 -6.03 -3.05 2.62
N SER A 344 -6.65 -4.13 2.14
CA SER A 344 -6.96 -5.31 2.97
C SER A 344 -5.69 -5.94 3.57
N GLU A 345 -4.60 -6.01 2.82
CA GLU A 345 -3.33 -6.53 3.32
C GLU A 345 -2.75 -5.66 4.45
N LEU A 346 -2.82 -4.34 4.33
CA LEU A 346 -2.41 -3.42 5.40
C LEU A 346 -3.31 -3.57 6.63
N LYS A 347 -4.63 -3.52 6.44
CA LYS A 347 -5.62 -3.56 7.52
C LYS A 347 -5.65 -4.91 8.25
N SER A 348 -5.71 -6.01 7.49
CA SER A 348 -5.95 -7.35 8.03
C SER A 348 -4.67 -8.14 8.24
N ASP A 349 -3.74 -8.17 7.27
CA ASP A 349 -2.54 -9.01 7.38
C ASP A 349 -1.49 -8.38 8.31
N LEU A 350 -1.42 -7.04 8.35
CA LEU A 350 -0.57 -6.29 9.29
C LEU A 350 -1.34 -5.78 10.52
N SER A 351 -2.63 -6.06 10.63
CA SER A 351 -3.51 -5.62 11.73
C SER A 351 -3.52 -4.09 11.93
N PHE A 352 -3.31 -3.30 10.85
CA PHE A 352 -3.05 -1.86 10.93
C PHE A 352 -4.31 -1.01 10.67
N GLU A 353 -5.49 -1.48 11.02
CA GLU A 353 -6.72 -0.70 10.90
C GLU A 353 -6.96 0.19 12.11
N ARG A 354 -6.75 -0.33 13.32
CA ARG A 354 -6.88 0.44 14.57
C ARG A 354 -5.56 1.07 14.96
N MET A 355 -5.54 2.39 14.96
CA MET A 355 -4.33 3.15 15.29
C MET A 355 -4.06 3.11 16.80
N PRO A 356 -2.79 2.87 17.24
CA PRO A 356 -2.50 2.70 18.68
C PRO A 356 -2.41 3.99 19.46
N SER A 357 -2.16 5.15 18.83
CA SER A 357 -2.00 6.45 19.53
C SER A 357 -3.32 7.22 19.61
N GLY A 358 -3.46 8.05 20.64
CA GLY A 358 -4.51 9.06 20.75
C GLY A 358 -4.25 10.33 19.93
N LYS A 359 -3.03 10.52 19.40
CA LYS A 359 -2.60 11.74 18.69
C LYS A 359 -2.54 11.53 17.18
N LEU A 360 -3.08 12.46 16.41
CA LEU A 360 -3.09 12.40 14.95
C LEU A 360 -1.66 12.44 14.38
N ALA A 361 -0.81 13.34 14.88
CA ALA A 361 0.58 13.45 14.42
C ALA A 361 1.36 12.14 14.63
N THR A 362 1.19 11.50 15.78
CA THR A 362 1.81 10.21 16.10
C THR A 362 1.31 9.11 15.17
N ASN A 363 0.00 9.03 14.94
CA ASN A 363 -0.60 8.07 14.02
C ASN A 363 -0.13 8.30 12.56
N SER A 364 0.11 9.55 12.17
CA SER A 364 0.70 9.89 10.87
C SER A 364 2.10 9.31 10.70
N LEU A 365 2.94 9.43 11.73
CA LEU A 365 4.27 8.83 11.73
C LEU A 365 4.20 7.30 11.70
N LEU A 366 3.34 6.70 12.52
CA LEU A 366 3.15 5.25 12.58
C LEU A 366 2.68 4.68 11.23
N LEU A 367 1.82 5.39 10.50
CA LEU A 367 1.39 5.00 9.15
C LEU A 367 2.57 4.94 8.17
N LEU A 368 3.48 5.91 8.21
CA LEU A 368 4.70 5.87 7.38
C LEU A 368 5.64 4.72 7.77
N LEU A 369 5.73 4.38 9.05
CA LEU A 369 6.50 3.21 9.49
C LEU A 369 5.84 1.89 9.06
N ALA A 370 4.51 1.84 9.03
CA ALA A 370 3.78 0.70 8.47
C ALA A 370 3.99 0.56 6.95
N MET A 371 4.13 1.66 6.22
CA MET A 371 4.53 1.64 4.80
C MET A 371 5.88 0.96 4.60
N LEU A 372 6.89 1.25 5.43
CA LEU A 372 8.19 0.56 5.37
C LEU A 372 8.05 -0.94 5.62
N ALA A 373 7.28 -1.34 6.64
CA ALA A 373 7.03 -2.73 6.97
C ALA A 373 6.29 -3.46 5.83
N PHE A 374 5.24 -2.83 5.29
CA PHE A 374 4.48 -3.33 4.15
C PHE A 374 5.39 -3.59 2.95
N ASN A 375 6.24 -2.62 2.59
CA ASN A 375 7.14 -2.73 1.45
C ASN A 375 8.29 -3.71 1.69
N ALA A 376 8.81 -3.85 2.90
CA ALA A 376 9.78 -4.88 3.21
C ALA A 376 9.20 -6.28 2.97
N LEU A 377 8.00 -6.56 3.45
CA LEU A 377 7.31 -7.82 3.21
C LEU A 377 6.96 -8.02 1.73
N ARG A 378 6.48 -6.97 1.05
CA ARG A 378 6.19 -6.99 -0.40
C ARG A 378 7.45 -7.35 -1.19
N LEU A 379 8.57 -6.73 -0.87
CA LEU A 379 9.87 -6.97 -1.52
C LEU A 379 10.34 -8.41 -1.31
N LEU A 380 10.26 -8.94 -0.10
CA LEU A 380 10.58 -10.33 0.20
C LEU A 380 9.68 -11.28 -0.58
N GLY A 381 8.36 -11.02 -0.58
CA GLY A 381 7.38 -11.83 -1.30
C GLY A 381 7.60 -11.86 -2.81
N GLN A 382 7.84 -10.69 -3.43
CA GLN A 382 8.08 -10.60 -4.87
C GLN A 382 9.44 -11.18 -5.27
N SER A 383 10.48 -11.00 -4.44
CA SER A 383 11.78 -11.64 -4.67
C SER A 383 11.67 -13.17 -4.61
N ALA A 384 10.95 -13.70 -3.61
CA ALA A 384 10.72 -15.12 -3.48
C ALA A 384 9.95 -15.74 -4.67
N LEU A 385 8.99 -14.99 -5.26
CA LEU A 385 8.24 -15.48 -6.44
C LEU A 385 9.12 -15.72 -7.67
N LYS A 386 10.25 -15.05 -7.78
CA LYS A 386 11.19 -15.17 -8.89
C LYS A 386 12.24 -16.25 -8.71
N MET A 387 12.30 -16.86 -7.53
CA MET A 387 13.27 -17.91 -7.21
C MET A 387 12.76 -19.28 -7.69
N LYS A 388 13.63 -20.07 -8.28
CA LYS A 388 13.30 -21.44 -8.77
C LYS A 388 12.95 -22.40 -7.63
N GLU A 389 13.53 -22.16 -6.47
CA GLU A 389 13.37 -22.95 -5.25
C GLU A 389 12.09 -22.62 -4.49
N ALA A 390 11.32 -21.62 -4.94
CA ALA A 390 10.02 -21.33 -4.35
C ALA A 390 9.07 -22.51 -4.55
N LEU A 391 8.32 -22.85 -3.49
CA LEU A 391 7.35 -23.93 -3.56
C LEU A 391 6.33 -23.67 -4.68
N PRO A 392 5.99 -24.72 -5.47
CA PRO A 392 5.03 -24.59 -6.55
C PRO A 392 3.67 -24.15 -6.04
N ARG A 393 2.97 -23.35 -6.83
CA ARG A 393 1.65 -22.86 -6.50
C ARG A 393 0.61 -23.47 -7.43
N LYS A 394 -0.60 -23.66 -6.90
CA LYS A 394 -1.74 -24.16 -7.67
C LYS A 394 -2.09 -23.26 -8.85
N PHE A 395 -1.93 -21.95 -8.68
CA PHE A 395 -2.22 -20.94 -9.70
C PHE A 395 -1.05 -19.98 -9.89
N LYS A 396 -0.85 -19.50 -11.11
CA LYS A 396 0.06 -18.40 -11.40
C LYS A 396 -0.47 -17.11 -10.77
N VAL A 397 0.35 -16.46 -9.96
CA VAL A 397 0.01 -15.20 -9.28
C VAL A 397 1.00 -14.12 -9.66
N GLN A 398 0.54 -12.89 -9.78
CA GLN A 398 1.39 -11.73 -10.06
C GLN A 398 2.12 -11.25 -8.79
N ARG A 399 1.52 -11.47 -7.60
CA ARG A 399 2.11 -11.08 -6.33
C ARG A 399 1.79 -12.07 -5.22
N ARG A 400 2.64 -12.06 -4.20
CA ARG A 400 2.46 -12.84 -2.98
C ARG A 400 1.76 -11.98 -1.92
N ARG A 401 0.64 -12.48 -1.36
CA ARG A 401 -0.07 -11.81 -0.27
C ARG A 401 0.82 -11.70 0.97
N LEU A 402 0.76 -10.59 1.71
CA LEU A 402 1.61 -10.36 2.89
C LEU A 402 1.43 -11.44 3.96
N ARG A 403 0.19 -11.89 4.19
CA ARG A 403 -0.08 -13.01 5.12
C ARG A 403 0.74 -14.26 4.78
N SER A 404 0.85 -14.60 3.50
CA SER A 404 1.67 -15.74 3.08
C SER A 404 3.17 -15.48 3.27
N VAL A 405 3.62 -14.24 3.12
CA VAL A 405 5.02 -13.87 3.39
C VAL A 405 5.31 -13.98 4.87
N LEU A 406 4.40 -13.51 5.73
CA LEU A 406 4.51 -13.66 7.18
C LEU A 406 4.63 -15.13 7.58
N GLN A 407 3.74 -15.99 7.08
CA GLN A 407 3.71 -17.42 7.43
C GLN A 407 4.93 -18.17 6.93
N ASP A 408 5.37 -17.91 5.71
CA ASP A 408 6.36 -18.73 5.01
C ASP A 408 7.80 -18.26 5.18
N LEU A 409 8.01 -16.96 5.43
CA LEU A 409 9.35 -16.34 5.45
C LEU A 409 9.66 -15.59 6.75
N VAL A 410 8.65 -15.10 7.48
CA VAL A 410 8.86 -14.34 8.72
C VAL A 410 8.73 -15.23 9.94
N TYR A 411 7.60 -15.91 10.09
CA TYR A 411 7.35 -16.84 11.20
C TYR A 411 7.93 -18.22 10.93
N ILE A 412 9.24 -18.23 10.70
CA ILE A 412 10.00 -19.46 10.46
C ILE A 412 10.91 -19.72 11.65
N ALA A 413 10.82 -20.92 12.22
CA ALA A 413 11.61 -21.28 13.38
C ALA A 413 13.09 -21.49 13.00
N CYS A 414 13.98 -20.91 13.78
CA CYS A 414 15.41 -21.14 13.66
C CYS A 414 16.09 -21.21 15.03
N LYS A 415 17.18 -22.00 15.11
CA LYS A 415 18.09 -22.03 16.25
C LYS A 415 19.27 -21.13 15.96
N ARG A 416 19.57 -20.21 16.89
CA ARG A 416 20.74 -19.34 16.83
C ARG A 416 21.92 -20.03 17.51
N VAL A 417 23.03 -20.08 16.81
CA VAL A 417 24.30 -20.61 17.35
C VAL A 417 25.35 -19.52 17.19
N ARG A 418 26.03 -19.19 18.29
CA ARG A 418 27.12 -18.21 18.29
C ARG A 418 28.47 -18.93 18.22
N HIS A 419 29.29 -18.50 17.29
CA HIS A 419 30.73 -18.81 17.24
C HIS A 419 31.51 -17.52 17.50
N SER A 420 32.80 -17.61 17.76
CA SER A 420 33.65 -16.44 18.09
C SER A 420 33.46 -15.26 17.12
N ASN A 421 33.37 -15.52 15.82
CA ASN A 421 33.30 -14.48 14.78
C ASN A 421 32.06 -14.56 13.91
N SER A 422 31.09 -15.42 14.21
CA SER A 422 29.89 -15.60 13.37
C SER A 422 28.67 -16.00 14.17
N ILE A 423 27.52 -15.67 13.62
CA ILE A 423 26.20 -16.14 14.08
C ILE A 423 25.66 -17.06 12.99
N ILE A 424 25.30 -18.26 13.37
CA ILE A 424 24.70 -19.25 12.47
C ILE A 424 23.21 -19.39 12.83
N LEU A 425 22.35 -19.25 11.84
CA LEU A 425 20.93 -19.60 11.96
C LEU A 425 20.72 -20.99 11.40
N LYS A 426 20.36 -21.94 12.25
CA LYS A 426 20.05 -23.32 11.87
C LYS A 426 18.54 -23.50 11.79
N PHE A 427 18.05 -23.94 10.64
CA PHE A 427 16.65 -24.24 10.38
C PHE A 427 16.39 -25.75 10.53
N GLY A 428 15.13 -26.12 10.75
CA GLY A 428 14.74 -27.54 10.79
C GLY A 428 15.05 -28.24 9.45
N ILE A 429 15.42 -29.50 9.50
CA ILE A 429 15.82 -30.32 8.33
C ILE A 429 14.73 -30.39 7.26
N HIS A 430 13.45 -30.25 7.65
CA HIS A 430 12.29 -30.26 6.74
C HIS A 430 11.74 -28.86 6.49
N CYS A 431 12.52 -27.80 6.72
CA CYS A 431 12.06 -26.44 6.43
C CYS A 431 11.92 -26.22 4.91
N PRO A 432 10.70 -26.12 4.38
CA PRO A 432 10.49 -26.11 2.92
C PRO A 432 10.91 -24.77 2.29
N TRP A 433 11.08 -23.73 3.09
CA TRP A 433 11.47 -22.40 2.63
C TRP A 433 12.94 -22.06 2.86
N PHE A 434 13.74 -23.03 3.37
CA PHE A 434 15.14 -22.79 3.74
C PHE A 434 15.96 -22.22 2.60
N GLU A 435 15.90 -22.79 1.41
CA GLU A 435 16.72 -22.35 0.28
C GLU A 435 16.33 -20.96 -0.21
N VAL A 436 15.02 -20.67 -0.29
CA VAL A 436 14.50 -19.33 -0.60
C VAL A 436 14.96 -18.32 0.46
N PHE A 437 14.86 -18.68 1.73
CA PHE A 437 15.32 -17.84 2.83
C PHE A 437 16.82 -17.54 2.72
N ARG A 438 17.65 -18.56 2.45
CA ARG A 438 19.10 -18.41 2.28
C ARG A 438 19.45 -17.46 1.15
N GLN A 439 18.78 -17.58 0.00
CA GLN A 439 18.99 -16.67 -1.14
C GLN A 439 18.54 -15.24 -0.85
N LEU A 440 17.40 -15.08 -0.15
CA LEU A 440 16.95 -13.75 0.29
C LEU A 440 17.94 -13.13 1.28
N HIS A 441 18.51 -13.93 2.18
CA HIS A 441 19.50 -13.47 3.14
C HIS A 441 20.77 -12.99 2.43
N ILE A 442 21.29 -13.76 1.46
CA ILE A 442 22.47 -13.36 0.66
C ILE A 442 22.19 -12.05 -0.10
N LYS A 443 20.95 -11.88 -0.57
CA LYS A 443 20.58 -10.71 -1.37
C LYS A 443 20.43 -9.43 -0.55
N PHE A 444 19.95 -9.52 0.70
CA PHE A 444 19.49 -8.36 1.46
C PHE A 444 20.23 -8.13 2.79
N CYS A 445 21.01 -9.05 3.27
CA CYS A 445 21.73 -8.98 4.54
C CYS A 445 23.25 -9.02 4.37
#